data_b37c01cdefc69459a059a3616d12ff2b
#
_entry.id   b37c01cdefc69459a059a3616d12ff2b
#
_cell.length_a   1.000
_cell.length_b   1.000
_cell.length_c   1.000
_cell.angle_alpha   90.00
_cell.angle_beta   90.00
_cell.angle_gamma   90.00
#
_symmetry.space_group_name_H-M   'P 1'
#
loop_
_entity.id
_entity.type
_entity.pdbx_description
1 polymer ?
#
loop_
_entity_poly.entity_id
_entity_poly.type
_entity_poly.pdbx_seq_one_letter_code
_entity_poly.pdbx_strand_id
1 'polypeptide(L)'
;MLRRSEPPPQSSDEQTEGQERRVRTVIVMGTSAGGRAAIRTVLKELSRDIPAAIVVMLHVAPDSHFDLSKWFTQFGHIEIREARQGERLDEGVVFVAPPGNSVTVYDDQLGLETLERSTSPRRTVNRLFESAVKAYGDRVIGVILSGYLSDGSEGLRAVHEAGGFTINQNPEDAEQRHMPANALKARS
;
A
#
# COMPACT_ATOMS: atom_id res chain seq x y z
N MET A 1 -67.43 -13.67 -23.09
CA MET A 1 -66.50 -12.55 -23.07
C MET A 1 -65.61 -12.71 -21.85
N LEU A 2 -64.46 -13.39 -21.97
CA LEU A 2 -63.56 -13.74 -20.88
C LEU A 2 -62.44 -12.66 -20.82
N ARG A 3 -62.33 -11.94 -19.72
CA ARG A 3 -61.23 -11.00 -19.45
C ARG A 3 -60.00 -11.78 -19.01
N ARG A 4 -58.92 -11.60 -19.74
CA ARG A 4 -57.58 -12.08 -19.32
C ARG A 4 -57.05 -11.13 -18.23
N SER A 5 -56.73 -11.68 -17.06
CA SER A 5 -55.99 -10.99 -16.02
C SER A 5 -54.53 -10.88 -16.41
N GLU A 6 -53.99 -9.66 -16.41
CA GLU A 6 -52.56 -9.40 -16.57
C GLU A 6 -51.80 -9.91 -15.31
N PRO A 7 -50.60 -10.47 -15.50
CA PRO A 7 -49.76 -10.84 -14.37
C PRO A 7 -49.24 -9.57 -13.66
N PRO A 8 -48.98 -9.63 -12.34
CA PRO A 8 -48.42 -8.51 -11.59
C PRO A 8 -47.02 -8.17 -12.09
N PRO A 9 -46.60 -6.88 -11.94
CA PRO A 9 -45.26 -6.48 -12.33
C PRO A 9 -44.22 -7.24 -11.47
N GLN A 10 -43.24 -7.82 -12.15
CA GLN A 10 -42.07 -8.41 -11.49
C GLN A 10 -41.32 -7.30 -10.82
N SER A 11 -41.18 -7.39 -9.50
CA SER A 11 -40.26 -6.56 -8.69
C SER A 11 -38.85 -6.79 -9.19
N SER A 12 -38.28 -5.78 -9.80
CA SER A 12 -36.85 -5.70 -10.08
C SER A 12 -36.11 -5.52 -8.75
N ASP A 13 -35.94 -6.60 -8.00
CA ASP A 13 -34.86 -6.70 -7.03
C ASP A 13 -33.57 -6.86 -7.84
N GLU A 14 -33.06 -5.74 -8.33
CA GLU A 14 -31.67 -5.65 -8.73
C GLU A 14 -30.84 -5.90 -7.45
N GLN A 15 -30.44 -7.14 -7.30
CA GLN A 15 -29.41 -7.57 -6.39
C GLN A 15 -28.17 -6.74 -6.73
N THR A 16 -27.89 -5.77 -5.89
CA THR A 16 -26.57 -5.18 -5.78
C THR A 16 -25.67 -6.30 -5.25
N GLU A 17 -25.21 -7.17 -6.18
CA GLU A 17 -24.13 -8.11 -5.89
C GLU A 17 -22.95 -7.25 -5.41
N GLY A 18 -22.72 -7.28 -4.10
CA GLY A 18 -21.56 -6.67 -3.50
C GLY A 18 -20.35 -7.26 -4.20
N GLN A 19 -19.69 -6.43 -4.99
CA GLN A 19 -18.51 -6.81 -5.75
C GLN A 19 -17.49 -7.34 -4.73
N GLU A 20 -17.33 -8.68 -4.68
CA GLU A 20 -16.39 -9.32 -3.77
C GLU A 20 -15.01 -8.68 -3.97
N ARG A 21 -14.42 -8.18 -2.88
CA ARG A 21 -13.08 -7.59 -2.96
C ARG A 21 -12.10 -8.65 -3.45
N ARG A 22 -11.34 -8.31 -4.49
CA ARG A 22 -10.32 -9.20 -5.08
C ARG A 22 -9.16 -9.45 -4.13
N VAL A 23 -8.93 -8.52 -3.21
CA VAL A 23 -7.83 -8.56 -2.23
C VAL A 23 -8.40 -8.51 -0.83
N ARG A 24 -8.03 -9.48 0.00
CA ARG A 24 -8.47 -9.55 1.40
C ARG A 24 -7.59 -8.75 2.33
N THR A 25 -6.30 -8.79 2.12
CA THR A 25 -5.29 -8.13 2.95
C THR A 25 -4.40 -7.24 2.12
N VAL A 26 -4.11 -6.05 2.63
CA VAL A 26 -3.15 -5.12 2.01
C VAL A 26 -1.96 -4.91 2.94
N ILE A 27 -0.76 -5.12 2.42
CA ILE A 27 0.49 -4.79 3.08
C ILE A 27 0.98 -3.46 2.54
N VAL A 28 1.12 -2.46 3.39
CA VAL A 28 1.66 -1.15 3.02
C VAL A 28 3.04 -0.96 3.62
N MET A 29 4.04 -0.67 2.79
CA MET A 29 5.43 -0.53 3.20
C MET A 29 5.92 0.89 2.99
N GLY A 30 6.48 1.49 4.03
CA GLY A 30 7.08 2.82 3.99
C GLY A 30 8.57 2.79 4.24
N THR A 31 9.34 3.50 3.40
CA THR A 31 10.80 3.54 3.53
C THR A 31 11.42 4.75 2.81
N SER A 32 12.69 5.02 3.09
CA SER A 32 13.46 6.11 2.49
C SER A 32 14.93 5.69 2.26
N ALA A 33 15.89 6.43 2.78
CA ALA A 33 17.31 6.09 2.69
C ALA A 33 17.60 4.71 3.31
N GLY A 34 18.41 3.89 2.63
CA GLY A 34 18.65 2.49 3.01
C GLY A 34 17.51 1.53 2.66
N GLY A 35 16.34 2.07 2.29
CA GLY A 35 15.13 1.30 2.06
C GLY A 35 15.20 0.30 0.93
N ARG A 36 15.97 0.58 -0.11
CA ARG A 36 16.14 -0.35 -1.24
C ARG A 36 16.74 -1.69 -0.81
N ALA A 37 17.74 -1.64 0.07
CA ALA A 37 18.36 -2.84 0.62
C ALA A 37 17.38 -3.60 1.53
N ALA A 38 16.65 -2.89 2.39
CA ALA A 38 15.67 -3.47 3.29
C ALA A 38 14.51 -4.14 2.52
N ILE A 39 13.89 -3.44 1.55
CA ILE A 39 12.83 -4.03 0.70
C ILE A 39 13.36 -5.26 -0.05
N ARG A 40 14.59 -5.18 -0.61
CA ARG A 40 15.19 -6.31 -1.31
C ARG A 40 15.28 -7.56 -0.42
N THR A 41 15.67 -7.39 0.84
CA THR A 41 15.72 -8.49 1.81
C THR A 41 14.34 -9.07 2.03
N VAL A 42 13.32 -8.23 2.26
CA VAL A 42 11.93 -8.67 2.44
C VAL A 42 11.41 -9.41 1.21
N LEU A 43 11.52 -8.82 0.03
CA LEU A 43 10.97 -9.39 -1.20
C LEU A 43 11.61 -10.73 -1.60
N LYS A 44 12.87 -10.99 -1.23
CA LYS A 44 13.51 -12.28 -1.47
C LYS A 44 12.89 -13.44 -0.71
N GLU A 45 12.36 -13.16 0.47
CA GLU A 45 11.79 -14.16 1.39
C GLU A 45 10.26 -14.28 1.24
N LEU A 46 9.62 -13.38 0.49
CA LEU A 46 8.17 -13.45 0.27
C LEU A 46 7.80 -14.59 -0.67
N SER A 47 6.74 -15.31 -0.33
CA SER A 47 6.14 -16.29 -1.24
C SER A 47 5.47 -15.59 -2.42
N ARG A 48 5.59 -16.17 -3.62
CA ARG A 48 4.84 -15.71 -4.79
C ARG A 48 3.32 -15.80 -4.61
N ASP A 49 2.86 -16.73 -3.77
CA ASP A 49 1.45 -17.00 -3.54
C ASP A 49 0.95 -16.31 -2.25
N ILE A 50 1.58 -15.18 -1.87
CA ILE A 50 1.14 -14.41 -0.71
C ILE A 50 -0.29 -13.91 -0.91
N PRO A 51 -1.25 -14.20 0.00
CA PRO A 51 -2.65 -13.82 -0.16
C PRO A 51 -2.88 -12.35 0.25
N ALA A 52 -2.10 -11.45 -0.31
CA ALA A 52 -2.15 -10.01 -0.05
C ALA A 52 -1.62 -9.23 -1.25
N ALA A 53 -2.15 -8.02 -1.47
CA ALA A 53 -1.49 -7.02 -2.29
C ALA A 53 -0.47 -6.25 -1.46
N ILE A 54 0.65 -5.89 -2.06
CA ILE A 54 1.71 -5.16 -1.38
C ILE A 54 1.89 -3.80 -2.07
N VAL A 55 1.80 -2.71 -1.32
CA VAL A 55 2.00 -1.35 -1.83
C VAL A 55 3.19 -0.71 -1.14
N VAL A 56 4.18 -0.31 -1.92
CA VAL A 56 5.46 0.21 -1.43
C VAL A 56 5.60 1.70 -1.75
N MET A 57 5.77 2.51 -0.71
CA MET A 57 6.17 3.90 -0.82
C MET A 57 7.66 4.03 -0.47
N LEU A 58 8.47 4.20 -1.50
CA LEU A 58 9.89 4.49 -1.38
C LEU A 58 10.14 5.95 -1.74
N HIS A 59 10.71 6.73 -0.83
CA HIS A 59 11.08 8.12 -1.12
C HIS A 59 12.23 8.17 -2.14
N VAL A 60 11.89 8.38 -3.39
CA VAL A 60 12.84 8.57 -4.49
C VAL A 60 12.66 9.97 -5.04
N ALA A 61 13.75 10.72 -5.20
CA ALA A 61 13.69 12.05 -5.76
C ALA A 61 13.20 11.99 -7.22
N PRO A 62 12.42 12.98 -7.70
CA PRO A 62 11.87 12.99 -9.06
C PRO A 62 12.95 12.93 -10.16
N ASP A 63 14.13 13.46 -9.87
CA ASP A 63 15.30 13.48 -10.75
C ASP A 63 16.26 12.30 -10.53
N SER A 64 15.84 11.32 -9.76
CA SER A 64 16.62 10.10 -9.54
C SER A 64 16.66 9.24 -10.79
N HIS A 65 17.85 8.81 -11.18
CA HIS A 65 18.06 7.80 -12.21
C HIS A 65 17.73 6.37 -11.71
N PHE A 66 16.90 6.25 -10.68
CA PHE A 66 16.50 4.95 -10.17
C PHE A 66 15.58 4.25 -11.16
N ASP A 67 16.11 3.24 -11.81
CA ASP A 67 15.39 2.43 -12.79
C ASP A 67 14.65 1.29 -12.07
N LEU A 68 13.37 1.52 -11.79
CA LEU A 68 12.49 0.53 -11.18
C LEU A 68 12.44 -0.76 -12.02
N SER A 69 12.47 -0.67 -13.35
CA SER A 69 12.35 -1.84 -14.22
C SER A 69 13.51 -2.81 -14.03
N LYS A 70 14.74 -2.29 -13.91
CA LYS A 70 15.93 -3.09 -13.60
C LYS A 70 15.87 -3.71 -12.22
N TRP A 71 15.24 -3.01 -11.29
CA TRP A 71 15.06 -3.53 -9.93
C TRP A 71 14.06 -4.69 -9.92
N PHE A 72 12.97 -4.57 -10.68
CA PHE A 72 11.94 -5.60 -10.79
C PHE A 72 12.46 -6.93 -11.36
N THR A 73 13.35 -6.89 -12.35
CA THR A 73 13.91 -8.10 -12.96
C THR A 73 14.76 -8.97 -12.01
N GLN A 74 15.16 -8.42 -10.85
CA GLN A 74 15.94 -9.17 -9.84
C GLN A 74 15.09 -10.12 -8.99
N PHE A 75 13.76 -10.03 -9.04
CA PHE A 75 12.82 -10.76 -8.20
C PHE A 75 11.86 -11.61 -9.04
N GLY A 76 12.39 -12.43 -9.95
CA GLY A 76 11.59 -13.21 -10.88
C GLY A 76 10.60 -14.23 -10.28
N HIS A 77 10.57 -14.38 -8.96
CA HIS A 77 9.63 -15.25 -8.25
C HIS A 77 8.38 -14.52 -7.75
N ILE A 78 8.38 -13.18 -7.71
CA ILE A 78 7.23 -12.35 -7.32
C ILE A 78 6.97 -11.29 -8.38
N GLU A 79 5.70 -11.01 -8.66
CA GLU A 79 5.34 -9.98 -9.62
C GLU A 79 5.46 -8.60 -8.99
N ILE A 80 6.23 -7.70 -9.63
CA ILE A 80 6.39 -6.32 -9.19
C ILE A 80 5.99 -5.39 -10.34
N ARG A 81 5.13 -4.42 -10.03
CA ARG A 81 4.64 -3.41 -10.97
C ARG A 81 4.93 -2.00 -10.45
N GLU A 82 5.17 -1.08 -11.36
CA GLU A 82 5.07 0.34 -11.05
C GLU A 82 3.59 0.71 -10.91
N ALA A 83 3.22 1.32 -9.79
CA ALA A 83 1.85 1.70 -9.50
C ALA A 83 1.32 2.72 -10.51
N ARG A 84 0.09 2.55 -10.97
CA ARG A 84 -0.60 3.45 -11.92
C ARG A 84 -1.90 3.96 -11.33
N GLN A 85 -2.30 5.16 -11.74
CA GLN A 85 -3.58 5.74 -11.32
C GLN A 85 -4.75 4.84 -11.73
N GLY A 86 -5.60 4.49 -10.76
CA GLY A 86 -6.78 3.64 -10.97
C GLY A 86 -6.49 2.15 -11.17
N GLU A 87 -5.21 1.72 -11.05
CA GLU A 87 -4.85 0.31 -11.15
C GLU A 87 -5.46 -0.48 -9.98
N ARG A 88 -6.09 -1.60 -10.29
CA ARG A 88 -6.66 -2.47 -9.25
C ARG A 88 -5.59 -3.28 -8.55
N LEU A 89 -5.79 -3.46 -7.25
CA LEU A 89 -4.94 -4.34 -6.46
C LEU A 89 -5.19 -5.81 -6.82
N ASP A 90 -4.11 -6.58 -6.87
CA ASP A 90 -4.13 -8.04 -7.07
C ASP A 90 -3.28 -8.71 -5.97
N GLU A 91 -3.75 -9.86 -5.46
CA GLU A 91 -2.97 -10.67 -4.51
C GLU A 91 -1.69 -11.22 -5.18
N GLY A 92 -0.60 -11.30 -4.42
CA GLY A 92 0.70 -11.75 -4.92
C GLY A 92 1.47 -10.70 -5.72
N VAL A 93 0.94 -9.48 -5.86
CA VAL A 93 1.57 -8.39 -6.61
C VAL A 93 2.13 -7.32 -5.68
N VAL A 94 3.32 -6.85 -5.99
CA VAL A 94 3.99 -5.71 -5.33
C VAL A 94 3.88 -4.48 -6.23
N PHE A 95 3.18 -3.46 -5.76
CA PHE A 95 3.04 -2.18 -6.43
C PHE A 95 4.01 -1.17 -5.82
N VAL A 96 4.84 -0.55 -6.62
CA VAL A 96 5.83 0.43 -6.15
C VAL A 96 5.50 1.81 -6.68
N ALA A 97 5.44 2.80 -5.80
CA ALA A 97 5.21 4.20 -6.19
C ALA A 97 6.31 4.68 -7.16
N PRO A 98 5.95 5.28 -8.31
CA PRO A 98 6.94 5.84 -9.22
C PRO A 98 7.69 7.02 -8.60
N PRO A 99 8.94 7.29 -9.01
CA PRO A 99 9.71 8.43 -8.52
C PRO A 99 8.93 9.73 -8.65
N GLY A 100 8.97 10.58 -7.62
CA GLY A 100 8.27 11.86 -7.59
C GLY A 100 6.76 11.78 -7.41
N ASN A 101 6.20 10.60 -7.09
CA ASN A 101 4.79 10.46 -6.80
C ASN A 101 4.56 9.92 -5.39
N SER A 102 3.39 10.22 -4.82
CA SER A 102 2.82 9.49 -3.69
C SER A 102 1.77 8.51 -4.18
N VAL A 103 1.58 7.43 -3.44
CA VAL A 103 0.57 6.42 -3.71
C VAL A 103 -0.41 6.33 -2.54
N THR A 104 -1.69 6.11 -2.85
CA THR A 104 -2.77 5.87 -1.89
C THR A 104 -3.59 4.66 -2.32
N VAL A 105 -4.44 4.15 -1.43
CA VAL A 105 -5.35 3.03 -1.70
C VAL A 105 -6.79 3.51 -1.50
N TYR A 106 -7.67 3.21 -2.46
CA TYR A 106 -9.11 3.48 -2.35
C TYR A 106 -9.90 2.43 -3.17
N ASP A 107 -10.94 1.88 -2.62
CA ASP A 107 -11.86 0.94 -3.29
C ASP A 107 -11.16 -0.14 -4.16
N ASP A 108 -10.19 -0.84 -3.60
CA ASP A 108 -9.35 -1.83 -4.28
C ASP A 108 -8.48 -1.28 -5.43
N GLN A 109 -8.27 0.02 -5.50
CA GLN A 109 -7.48 0.69 -6.53
C GLN A 109 -6.38 1.57 -5.94
N LEU A 110 -5.40 1.88 -6.77
CA LEU A 110 -4.32 2.80 -6.45
C LEU A 110 -4.62 4.23 -6.92
N GLY A 111 -4.38 5.20 -6.06
CA GLY A 111 -4.34 6.62 -6.39
C GLY A 111 -2.89 7.09 -6.47
N LEU A 112 -2.58 7.92 -7.47
CA LEU A 112 -1.28 8.58 -7.59
C LEU A 112 -1.43 10.09 -7.52
N GLU A 113 -0.49 10.74 -6.86
CA GLU A 113 -0.38 12.20 -6.83
C GLU A 113 1.07 12.61 -7.09
N THR A 114 1.30 13.43 -8.10
CA THR A 114 2.63 13.97 -8.39
C THR A 114 3.05 14.94 -7.29
N LEU A 115 4.24 14.74 -6.75
CA LEU A 115 4.78 15.56 -5.68
C LEU A 115 5.48 16.79 -6.26
N GLU A 116 4.99 17.97 -5.92
CA GLU A 116 5.69 19.23 -6.22
C GLU A 116 7.00 19.32 -5.43
N ARG A 117 8.03 19.93 -6.03
CA ARG A 117 9.37 20.06 -5.41
C ARG A 117 9.38 20.87 -4.11
N SER A 118 8.36 21.70 -3.89
CA SER A 118 8.30 22.66 -2.78
C SER A 118 7.59 22.17 -1.52
N THR A 119 6.91 21.03 -1.57
CA THR A 119 6.14 20.52 -0.42
C THR A 119 7.01 19.74 0.56
N SER A 120 7.30 20.38 1.71
CA SER A 120 7.91 19.75 2.89
C SER A 120 6.97 19.99 4.09
N PRO A 121 6.86 19.05 5.05
CA PRO A 121 7.38 17.70 5.07
C PRO A 121 6.50 16.72 4.27
N ARG A 122 7.13 15.82 3.57
CA ARG A 122 6.42 14.80 2.79
C ARG A 122 5.81 13.77 3.75
N ARG A 123 4.48 13.76 3.84
CA ARG A 123 3.72 12.76 4.62
C ARG A 123 3.22 11.63 3.70
N THR A 124 4.02 11.21 2.75
CA THR A 124 3.59 10.27 1.70
C THR A 124 3.39 8.86 2.24
N VAL A 125 4.23 8.43 3.18
CA VAL A 125 4.07 7.13 3.86
C VAL A 125 2.86 7.17 4.80
N ASN A 126 2.69 8.24 5.59
CA ASN A 126 1.49 8.40 6.42
C ASN A 126 0.22 8.34 5.57
N ARG A 127 0.16 9.07 4.44
CA ARG A 127 -1.01 9.10 3.54
C ARG A 127 -1.33 7.72 2.95
N LEU A 128 -0.32 6.95 2.55
CA LEU A 128 -0.52 5.57 2.10
C LEU A 128 -1.17 4.74 3.20
N PHE A 129 -0.64 4.77 4.41
CA PHE A 129 -1.13 3.96 5.52
C PHE A 129 -2.54 4.37 5.94
N GLU A 130 -2.79 5.68 6.11
CA GLU A 130 -4.11 6.24 6.44
C GLU A 130 -5.17 5.88 5.38
N SER A 131 -4.82 5.96 4.09
CA SER A 131 -5.73 5.59 3.01
C SER A 131 -6.02 4.08 2.98
N ALA A 132 -5.01 3.25 3.22
CA ALA A 132 -5.18 1.80 3.32
C ALA A 132 -6.07 1.41 4.50
N VAL A 133 -5.88 2.04 5.67
CA VAL A 133 -6.77 1.85 6.84
C VAL A 133 -8.21 2.24 6.51
N LYS A 134 -8.42 3.36 5.83
CA LYS A 134 -9.76 3.79 5.41
C LYS A 134 -10.43 2.77 4.49
N ALA A 135 -9.67 2.13 3.60
CA ALA A 135 -10.19 1.17 2.62
C ALA A 135 -10.34 -0.25 3.18
N TYR A 136 -9.45 -0.70 4.06
CA TYR A 136 -9.32 -2.09 4.48
C TYR A 136 -9.49 -2.33 5.99
N GLY A 137 -9.48 -1.28 6.83
CA GLY A 137 -9.65 -1.40 8.30
C GLY A 137 -8.56 -2.25 8.95
N ASP A 138 -8.97 -3.25 9.71
CA ASP A 138 -8.13 -4.21 10.43
C ASP A 138 -7.35 -5.20 9.53
N ARG A 139 -7.64 -5.22 8.23
CA ARG A 139 -6.98 -6.06 7.23
C ARG A 139 -5.73 -5.43 6.62
N VAL A 140 -5.21 -4.37 7.24
CA VAL A 140 -3.97 -3.70 6.84
C VAL A 140 -2.80 -4.24 7.65
N ILE A 141 -1.69 -4.52 6.97
CA ILE A 141 -0.38 -4.75 7.58
C ILE A 141 0.51 -3.57 7.23
N GLY A 142 0.84 -2.73 8.21
CA GLY A 142 1.73 -1.58 8.05
C GLY A 142 3.18 -1.97 8.35
N VAL A 143 4.10 -1.65 7.44
CA VAL A 143 5.53 -1.98 7.57
C VAL A 143 6.37 -0.71 7.43
N ILE A 144 7.18 -0.39 8.45
CA ILE A 144 8.19 0.68 8.40
C ILE A 144 9.58 0.08 8.34
N LEU A 145 10.34 0.50 7.33
CA LEU A 145 11.73 0.12 7.13
C LEU A 145 12.66 1.33 7.26
N SER A 146 13.94 1.14 6.96
CA SER A 146 15.00 2.16 7.03
C SER A 146 14.60 3.49 6.40
N GLY A 147 14.98 4.60 7.04
CA GLY A 147 14.75 5.95 6.53
C GLY A 147 15.07 7.05 7.53
N TYR A 148 15.18 8.28 7.01
CA TYR A 148 15.32 9.48 7.82
C TYR A 148 13.97 10.02 8.30
N LEU A 149 14.01 10.83 9.37
CA LEU A 149 12.88 11.54 9.95
C LEU A 149 11.79 10.61 10.51
N SER A 150 10.51 10.93 10.32
CA SER A 150 9.39 10.27 11.00
C SER A 150 8.17 10.00 10.10
N ASP A 151 8.31 10.15 8.78
CA ASP A 151 7.18 9.85 7.89
C ASP A 151 6.81 8.36 8.01
N GLY A 152 5.50 8.09 8.14
CA GLY A 152 4.96 6.77 8.39
C GLY A 152 4.66 6.47 9.87
N SER A 153 5.19 7.24 10.82
CA SER A 153 4.96 6.96 12.25
C SER A 153 3.50 7.12 12.66
N GLU A 154 2.83 8.20 12.22
CA GLU A 154 1.41 8.43 12.47
C GLU A 154 0.54 7.44 11.69
N GLY A 155 0.91 7.12 10.44
CA GLY A 155 0.23 6.12 9.64
C GLY A 155 0.33 4.72 10.25
N LEU A 156 1.49 4.34 10.80
CA LEU A 156 1.64 3.05 11.49
C LEU A 156 0.79 3.00 12.77
N ARG A 157 0.69 4.11 13.50
CA ARG A 157 -0.22 4.23 14.64
C ARG A 157 -1.68 4.07 14.21
N ALA A 158 -2.10 4.71 13.11
CA ALA A 158 -3.45 4.55 12.57
C ALA A 158 -3.77 3.09 12.20
N VAL A 159 -2.81 2.35 11.62
CA VAL A 159 -2.97 0.90 11.36
C VAL A 159 -3.19 0.14 12.67
N HIS A 160 -2.41 0.43 13.71
CA HIS A 160 -2.57 -0.20 15.02
C HIS A 160 -3.94 0.11 15.66
N GLU A 161 -4.35 1.37 15.65
CA GLU A 161 -5.64 1.83 16.20
C GLU A 161 -6.85 1.21 15.46
N ALA A 162 -6.69 0.91 14.16
CA ALA A 162 -7.71 0.22 13.38
C ALA A 162 -7.76 -1.31 13.61
N GLY A 163 -6.88 -1.86 14.47
CA GLY A 163 -6.79 -3.31 14.73
C GLY A 163 -5.92 -4.07 13.72
N GLY A 164 -5.25 -3.39 12.80
CA GLY A 164 -4.33 -3.99 11.84
C GLY A 164 -2.98 -4.40 12.46
N PHE A 165 -2.18 -5.12 11.69
CA PHE A 165 -0.85 -5.53 12.11
C PHE A 165 0.21 -4.49 11.77
N THR A 166 1.19 -4.32 12.67
CA THR A 166 2.29 -3.39 12.46
C THR A 166 3.63 -4.09 12.60
N ILE A 167 4.48 -3.92 11.61
CA ILE A 167 5.85 -4.43 11.55
C ILE A 167 6.80 -3.25 11.46
N ASN A 168 7.86 -3.29 12.23
CA ASN A 168 8.87 -2.25 12.24
C ASN A 168 10.26 -2.89 12.17
N GLN A 169 11.08 -2.43 11.23
CA GLN A 169 12.48 -2.87 11.18
C GLN A 169 13.17 -2.53 12.51
N ASN A 170 13.98 -3.43 13.02
CA ASN A 170 14.81 -3.12 14.20
C ASN A 170 15.71 -1.92 13.87
N PRO A 171 15.65 -0.81 14.64
CA PRO A 171 16.48 0.36 14.40
C PRO A 171 17.99 0.08 14.40
N GLU A 172 18.44 -0.97 15.09
CA GLU A 172 19.86 -1.35 15.13
C GLU A 172 20.31 -2.06 13.84
N ASP A 173 19.37 -2.68 13.09
CA ASP A 173 19.64 -3.34 11.80
C ASP A 173 19.39 -2.40 10.61
N ALA A 174 18.76 -1.26 10.85
CA ALA A 174 18.43 -0.32 9.79
C ALA A 174 19.63 0.53 9.39
N GLU A 175 19.91 0.66 8.10
CA GLU A 175 20.95 1.58 7.60
C GLU A 175 20.69 3.01 8.08
N GLN A 176 19.40 3.43 8.11
CA GLN A 176 18.94 4.70 8.67
C GLN A 176 17.86 4.44 9.73
N ARG A 177 18.26 4.57 10.98
CA ARG A 177 17.44 4.18 12.14
C ARG A 177 16.26 5.10 12.49
N HIS A 178 16.19 6.33 11.92
CA HIS A 178 15.25 7.35 12.39
C HIS A 178 13.78 6.98 12.16
N MET A 179 13.40 6.57 10.96
CA MET A 179 12.01 6.16 10.67
C MET A 179 11.55 5.02 11.58
N PRO A 180 12.28 3.88 11.66
CA PRO A 180 11.86 2.80 12.54
C PRO A 180 11.88 3.20 14.03
N ALA A 181 12.87 3.97 14.50
CA ALA A 181 12.91 4.41 15.89
C ALA A 181 11.74 5.35 16.25
N ASN A 182 11.36 6.26 15.35
CA ASN A 182 10.23 7.17 15.56
C ASN A 182 8.88 6.42 15.48
N ALA A 183 8.75 5.44 14.60
CA ALA A 183 7.56 4.61 14.50
C ALA A 183 7.32 3.78 15.78
N LEU A 184 8.37 3.25 16.42
CA LEU A 184 8.26 2.58 17.70
C LEU A 184 7.75 3.50 18.80
N LYS A 185 8.26 4.75 18.87
CA LYS A 185 7.82 5.75 19.87
C LYS A 185 6.38 6.18 19.69
N ALA A 186 5.89 6.25 18.46
CA ALA A 186 4.51 6.67 18.16
C ALA A 186 3.45 5.63 18.55
N ARG A 187 3.86 4.38 18.85
CA ARG A 187 2.99 3.29 19.31
C ARG A 187 2.88 3.20 20.83
N SER A 188 3.78 3.86 21.56
CA SER A 188 3.78 3.92 23.03
C SER A 188 2.88 5.02 23.53
#